data_4c52e4710ab600c4ef5357742517b95f
#
_entry.id   4c52e4710ab600c4ef5357742517b95f
#
_cell.length_a   1.000
_cell.length_b   1.000
_cell.length_c   1.000
_cell.angle_alpha   90.00
_cell.angle_beta   90.00
_cell.angle_gamma   90.00
#
_symmetry.space_group_name_H-M   'P 1'
#
loop_
_entity.id
_entity.type
_entity.pdbx_description
1 polymer ?
#
loop_
_entity_poly.entity_id
_entity_poly.type
_entity_poly.pdbx_seq_one_letter_code
_entity_poly.pdbx_strand_id
1 'polypeptide(L)'
;WLDHVCDCLKAVSVHLAVLVSLYRFADVPEVFLLVPLLYAPVDVLHFFAFIHTQSLRRPGGPALAVTDGARPSVTRSVLSIPTDYGVLCVVFITIAWPTVFLPLYGVMFLGAAGYLVLALPKWFRDVSRLPA
;
A
#
# COMPACT_ATOMS: atom_id res chain seq x y z
N TRP A 1 -13.26 -13.41 5.19
CA TRP A 1 -12.82 -13.79 3.86
C TRP A 1 -13.32 -12.82 2.78
N LEU A 2 -14.63 -12.57 2.70
CA LEU A 2 -15.25 -11.67 1.71
C LEU A 2 -14.70 -10.24 1.79
N ASP A 3 -14.49 -9.73 2.98
CA ASP A 3 -13.91 -8.42 3.24
C ASP A 3 -12.54 -8.26 2.57
N HIS A 4 -11.64 -9.22 2.77
CA HIS A 4 -10.31 -9.20 2.15
C HIS A 4 -10.36 -9.28 0.62
N VAL A 5 -11.32 -10.04 0.07
CA VAL A 5 -11.51 -10.09 -1.39
C VAL A 5 -11.98 -8.74 -1.93
N CYS A 6 -12.92 -8.10 -1.24
CA CYS A 6 -13.41 -6.76 -1.59
C CYS A 6 -12.30 -5.70 -1.50
N ASP A 7 -11.46 -5.76 -0.47
CA ASP A 7 -10.35 -4.84 -0.31
C ASP A 7 -9.29 -5.02 -1.40
N CYS A 8 -8.97 -6.26 -1.76
CA CYS A 8 -8.05 -6.54 -2.87
C CYS A 8 -8.61 -6.03 -4.21
N LEU A 9 -9.90 -6.27 -4.48
CA LEU A 9 -10.56 -5.77 -5.69
C LEU A 9 -10.56 -4.24 -5.74
N LYS A 10 -10.84 -3.59 -4.61
CA LYS A 10 -10.81 -2.13 -4.46
C LYS A 10 -9.43 -1.58 -4.78
N ALA A 11 -8.37 -2.16 -4.19
CA ALA A 11 -6.98 -1.75 -4.41
C ALA A 11 -6.62 -1.76 -5.90
N VAL A 12 -6.92 -2.86 -6.61
CA VAL A 12 -6.67 -2.95 -8.06
C VAL A 12 -7.50 -1.95 -8.84
N SER A 13 -8.82 -1.90 -8.56
CA SER A 13 -9.78 -1.11 -9.36
C SER A 13 -9.48 0.38 -9.30
N VAL A 14 -9.05 0.88 -8.15
CA VAL A 14 -8.71 2.30 -7.96
C VAL A 14 -7.55 2.71 -8.86
N HIS A 15 -6.47 1.94 -8.86
CA HIS A 15 -5.30 2.27 -9.68
C HIS A 15 -5.56 2.11 -11.18
N LEU A 16 -6.37 1.12 -11.57
CA LEU A 16 -6.81 0.97 -12.97
C LEU A 16 -7.72 2.11 -13.40
N ALA A 17 -8.61 2.58 -12.53
CA ALA A 17 -9.45 3.74 -12.81
C ALA A 17 -8.61 5.01 -13.01
N VAL A 18 -7.55 5.21 -12.21
CA VAL A 18 -6.59 6.30 -12.42
C VAL A 18 -5.89 6.17 -13.76
N LEU A 19 -5.40 4.96 -14.10
CA LEU A 19 -4.76 4.70 -15.39
C LEU A 19 -5.66 5.10 -16.56
N VAL A 20 -6.91 4.63 -16.55
CA VAL A 20 -7.89 4.94 -17.60
C VAL A 20 -8.23 6.41 -17.62
N SER A 21 -8.39 7.03 -16.45
CA SER A 21 -8.69 8.47 -16.34
C SER A 21 -7.57 9.33 -16.93
N LEU A 22 -6.31 9.03 -16.57
CA LEU A 22 -5.16 9.77 -17.12
C LEU A 22 -5.01 9.55 -18.63
N TYR A 23 -5.17 8.31 -19.09
CA TYR A 23 -5.07 7.99 -20.52
C TYR A 23 -6.15 8.67 -21.36
N ARG A 24 -7.38 8.79 -20.84
CA ARG A 24 -8.53 9.25 -21.62
C ARG A 24 -8.79 10.75 -21.51
N PHE A 25 -8.47 11.36 -20.38
CA PHE A 25 -8.91 12.71 -20.04
C PHE A 25 -7.76 13.68 -19.74
N ALA A 26 -6.54 13.18 -19.52
CA ALA A 26 -5.40 14.04 -19.24
C ALA A 26 -4.39 13.99 -20.39
N ASP A 27 -3.95 15.16 -20.83
CA ASP A 27 -2.85 15.28 -21.79
C ASP A 27 -1.51 15.21 -21.03
N VAL A 28 -1.12 13.97 -20.68
CA VAL A 28 0.11 13.70 -19.93
C VAL A 28 1.02 12.78 -20.73
N PRO A 29 2.36 12.93 -20.61
CA PRO A 29 3.29 12.00 -21.23
C PRO A 29 3.03 10.55 -20.81
N GLU A 30 3.12 9.62 -21.75
CA GLU A 30 2.80 8.19 -21.54
C GLU A 30 3.60 7.55 -20.37
N VAL A 31 4.81 8.08 -20.10
CA VAL A 31 5.63 7.60 -18.99
C VAL A 31 4.92 7.71 -17.62
N PHE A 32 4.03 8.68 -17.45
CA PHE A 32 3.26 8.83 -16.21
C PHE A 32 2.17 7.76 -16.04
N LEU A 33 1.76 7.08 -17.11
CA LEU A 33 0.83 5.96 -17.03
C LEU A 33 1.45 4.73 -16.35
N LEU A 34 2.79 4.65 -16.32
CA LEU A 34 3.50 3.61 -15.59
C LEU A 34 3.28 3.71 -14.06
N VAL A 35 2.99 4.90 -13.54
CA VAL A 35 2.79 5.08 -12.09
C VAL A 35 1.58 4.29 -11.60
N PRO A 36 0.34 4.49 -12.10
CA PRO A 36 -0.80 3.70 -11.68
C PRO A 36 -0.68 2.21 -12.06
N LEU A 37 -0.03 1.92 -13.20
CA LEU A 37 0.19 0.53 -13.63
C LEU A 37 1.08 -0.24 -12.66
N LEU A 38 2.14 0.37 -12.12
CA LEU A 38 3.05 -0.23 -11.15
C LEU A 38 2.52 -0.14 -9.71
N TYR A 39 1.67 0.86 -9.42
CA TYR A 39 1.12 1.00 -8.09
C TYR A 39 0.14 -0.13 -7.76
N ALA A 40 -0.70 -0.55 -8.71
CA ALA A 40 -1.63 -1.65 -8.50
C ALA A 40 -0.96 -2.93 -7.97
N PRO A 41 0.08 -3.50 -8.60
CA PRO A 41 0.77 -4.68 -8.06
C PRO A 41 1.49 -4.40 -6.73
N VAL A 42 2.04 -3.20 -6.51
CA VAL A 42 2.68 -2.84 -5.23
C VAL A 42 1.66 -2.90 -4.09
N ASP A 43 0.48 -2.34 -4.29
CA ASP A 43 -0.58 -2.29 -3.28
C ASP A 43 -1.14 -3.69 -3.00
N VAL A 44 -1.37 -4.48 -4.04
CA VAL A 44 -1.80 -5.89 -3.91
C VAL A 44 -0.76 -6.75 -3.18
N LEU A 45 0.52 -6.60 -3.52
CA LEU A 45 1.59 -7.34 -2.86
C LEU A 45 1.71 -6.95 -1.38
N HIS A 46 1.57 -5.67 -1.07
CA HIS A 46 1.56 -5.18 0.31
C HIS A 46 0.40 -5.80 1.10
N PHE A 47 -0.82 -5.72 0.56
CA PHE A 47 -2.01 -6.29 1.16
C PHE A 47 -1.88 -7.80 1.38
N PHE A 48 -1.49 -8.54 0.34
CA PHE A 48 -1.30 -10.00 0.42
C PHE A 48 -0.26 -10.39 1.46
N ALA A 49 0.93 -9.78 1.42
CA ALA A 49 2.01 -10.08 2.34
C ALA A 49 1.62 -9.77 3.80
N PHE A 50 0.88 -8.68 4.02
CA PHE A 50 0.36 -8.31 5.33
C PHE A 50 -0.63 -9.34 5.87
N ILE A 51 -1.66 -9.71 5.09
CA ILE A 51 -2.68 -10.70 5.48
C ILE A 51 -2.04 -12.07 5.70
N HIS A 52 -1.15 -12.49 4.79
CA HIS A 52 -0.47 -13.79 4.91
C HIS A 52 0.39 -13.86 6.17
N THR A 53 1.14 -12.81 6.47
CA THR A 53 1.95 -12.74 7.70
C THR A 53 1.08 -12.77 8.95
N GLN A 54 -0.08 -12.14 8.93
CA GLN A 54 -1.02 -12.20 10.06
C GLN A 54 -1.65 -13.59 10.23
N SER A 55 -2.03 -14.25 9.14
CA SER A 55 -2.67 -15.57 9.18
C SER A 55 -1.74 -16.67 9.70
N LEU A 56 -0.43 -16.54 9.47
CA LEU A 56 0.58 -17.47 9.99
C LEU A 56 0.90 -17.27 11.48
N ARG A 57 0.50 -16.16 12.06
CA ARG A 57 0.59 -15.92 13.50
C ARG A 57 -0.53 -16.67 14.20
N ARG A 58 -0.22 -17.79 14.87
CA ARG A 58 -1.21 -18.59 15.63
C ARG A 58 -1.91 -17.73 16.69
N PRO A 59 -3.24 -17.87 16.86
CA PRO A 59 -3.93 -17.32 18.03
C PRO A 59 -3.34 -17.95 19.30
N GLY A 60 -2.74 -17.15 20.19
CA GLY A 60 -2.11 -17.62 21.44
C GLY A 60 -0.60 -17.86 21.40
N GLY A 61 0.05 -17.69 20.22
CA GLY A 61 1.51 -17.54 20.20
C GLY A 61 1.93 -16.21 20.87
N PRO A 62 3.21 -16.07 21.31
CA PRO A 62 3.68 -14.79 21.80
C PRO A 62 3.35 -13.77 20.68
N ALA A 63 2.44 -12.85 20.97
CA ALA A 63 2.25 -11.70 20.12
C ALA A 63 3.65 -11.17 19.88
N LEU A 64 4.17 -11.33 18.65
CA LEU A 64 5.36 -10.57 18.28
C LEU A 64 4.94 -9.14 18.54
N ALA A 65 5.43 -8.62 19.67
CA ALA A 65 4.91 -7.43 20.29
C ALA A 65 4.52 -6.40 19.22
N VAL A 66 3.22 -6.31 18.90
CA VAL A 66 2.64 -5.00 19.03
C VAL A 66 2.99 -4.70 20.49
N THR A 67 4.08 -4.01 20.71
CA THR A 67 4.50 -3.56 22.02
C THR A 67 3.35 -2.69 22.52
N ASP A 68 2.35 -3.34 23.13
CA ASP A 68 1.40 -2.72 24.02
C ASP A 68 2.24 -2.08 25.10
N GLY A 69 2.49 -0.78 24.96
CA GLY A 69 3.29 0.01 25.85
C GLY A 69 4.44 0.79 25.22
N ALA A 70 4.96 0.43 24.04
CA ALA A 70 5.84 1.33 23.32
C ALA A 70 4.97 2.39 22.60
N ARG A 71 5.11 3.64 22.98
CA ARG A 71 4.52 4.77 22.26
C ARG A 71 4.75 4.56 20.75
N PRO A 72 3.71 4.66 19.89
CA PRO A 72 3.90 4.48 18.47
C PRO A 72 5.02 5.41 18.03
N SER A 73 6.10 4.85 17.49
CA SER A 73 7.21 5.66 16.99
C SER A 73 6.64 6.55 15.88
N VAL A 74 6.77 7.86 16.04
CA VAL A 74 6.33 8.86 15.04
C VAL A 74 6.90 8.48 13.67
N THR A 75 8.13 7.98 13.62
CA THR A 75 8.78 7.47 12.41
C THR A 75 8.00 6.33 11.77
N ARG A 76 7.46 5.40 12.56
CA ARG A 76 6.67 4.28 12.04
C ARG A 76 5.31 4.76 11.51
N SER A 77 4.66 5.68 12.20
CA SER A 77 3.41 6.30 11.75
C SER A 77 3.60 7.08 10.45
N VAL A 78 4.66 7.88 10.36
CA VAL A 78 4.98 8.63 9.12
C VAL A 78 5.30 7.68 7.97
N LEU A 79 6.02 6.58 8.23
CA LEU A 79 6.38 5.61 7.20
C LEU A 79 5.18 4.81 6.69
N SER A 80 4.10 4.70 7.47
CA SER A 80 2.86 4.02 7.05
C SER A 80 1.87 4.94 6.30
N ILE A 81 2.06 6.26 6.30
CA ILE A 81 1.19 7.21 5.60
C ILE A 81 0.98 6.84 4.11
N PRO A 82 2.03 6.48 3.33
CA PRO A 82 1.85 6.16 1.92
C PRO A 82 1.07 4.87 1.65
N THR A 83 0.89 4.02 2.66
CA THR A 83 0.10 2.78 2.57
C THR A 83 -1.30 2.95 3.15
N ASP A 84 -1.65 4.15 3.61
CA ASP A 84 -2.96 4.45 4.17
C ASP A 84 -3.95 4.82 3.06
N TYR A 85 -4.98 3.98 2.93
CA TYR A 85 -6.04 4.20 1.95
C TYR A 85 -6.80 5.52 2.16
N GLY A 86 -6.93 5.99 3.39
CA GLY A 86 -7.55 7.27 3.72
C GLY A 86 -6.77 8.45 3.13
N VAL A 87 -5.44 8.42 3.22
CA VAL A 87 -4.57 9.44 2.61
C VAL A 87 -4.68 9.40 1.09
N LEU A 88 -4.72 8.20 0.50
CA LEU A 88 -4.95 8.03 -0.93
C LEU A 88 -6.28 8.66 -1.37
N CYS A 89 -7.36 8.45 -0.61
CA CYS A 89 -8.65 9.09 -0.87
C CYS A 89 -8.58 10.62 -0.85
N VAL A 90 -7.80 11.20 0.06
CA VAL A 90 -7.57 12.66 0.10
C VAL A 90 -6.83 13.12 -1.16
N VAL A 91 -5.83 12.37 -1.61
CA VAL A 91 -5.11 12.68 -2.86
C VAL A 91 -6.07 12.64 -4.07
N PHE A 92 -7.08 11.76 -4.08
CA PHE A 92 -8.08 11.70 -5.14
C PHE A 92 -8.95 12.95 -5.28
N ILE A 93 -9.09 13.77 -4.23
CA ILE A 93 -9.78 15.07 -4.33
C ILE A 93 -9.09 15.96 -5.37
N THR A 94 -7.79 15.80 -5.58
CA THR A 94 -7.01 16.60 -6.54
C THR A 94 -7.01 16.05 -7.97
N ILE A 95 -7.73 14.97 -8.26
CA ILE A 95 -7.72 14.29 -9.57
C ILE A 95 -8.16 15.22 -10.72
N ALA A 96 -8.99 16.24 -10.42
CA ALA A 96 -9.40 17.26 -11.38
C ALA A 96 -8.26 18.18 -11.85
N TRP A 97 -7.14 18.19 -11.11
CA TRP A 97 -5.94 18.98 -11.41
C TRP A 97 -4.73 18.04 -11.62
N PRO A 98 -4.50 17.51 -12.83
CA PRO A 98 -3.44 16.53 -13.10
C PRO A 98 -2.04 16.99 -12.67
N THR A 99 -1.76 18.30 -12.78
CA THR A 99 -0.49 18.91 -12.37
C THR A 99 -0.20 18.82 -10.87
N VAL A 100 -1.25 18.76 -10.04
CA VAL A 100 -1.14 18.58 -8.58
C VAL A 100 -1.27 17.10 -8.21
N PHE A 101 -2.20 16.40 -8.85
CA PHE A 101 -2.49 15.00 -8.59
C PHE A 101 -1.30 14.10 -8.87
N LEU A 102 -0.66 14.23 -10.04
CA LEU A 102 0.43 13.35 -10.47
C LEU A 102 1.64 13.34 -9.51
N PRO A 103 2.19 14.48 -9.07
CA PRO A 103 3.28 14.46 -8.11
C PRO A 103 2.87 13.91 -6.75
N LEU A 104 1.68 14.22 -6.24
CA LEU A 104 1.20 13.67 -4.97
C LEU A 104 1.01 12.15 -5.06
N TYR A 105 0.36 11.68 -6.11
CA TYR A 105 0.13 10.27 -6.36
C TYR A 105 1.46 9.52 -6.59
N GLY A 106 2.42 10.13 -7.30
CA GLY A 106 3.77 9.59 -7.50
C GLY A 106 4.56 9.47 -6.20
N VAL A 107 4.48 10.45 -5.31
CA VAL A 107 5.09 10.40 -3.97
C VAL A 107 4.49 9.29 -3.13
N MET A 108 3.15 9.12 -3.17
CA MET A 108 2.46 8.01 -2.50
C MET A 108 2.94 6.66 -3.03
N PHE A 109 3.03 6.50 -4.35
CA PHE A 109 3.57 5.29 -4.99
C PHE A 109 5.00 4.98 -4.54
N LEU A 110 5.91 5.96 -4.59
CA LEU A 110 7.30 5.77 -4.18
C LEU A 110 7.41 5.41 -2.70
N GLY A 111 6.60 6.04 -1.86
CA GLY A 111 6.52 5.74 -0.44
C GLY A 111 6.01 4.32 -0.17
N ALA A 112 4.94 3.90 -0.84
CA ALA A 112 4.37 2.56 -0.71
C ALA A 112 5.35 1.48 -1.23
N ALA A 113 5.97 1.70 -2.39
CA ALA A 113 6.98 0.80 -2.95
C ALA A 113 8.22 0.68 -2.04
N GLY A 114 8.73 1.82 -1.54
CA GLY A 114 9.84 1.85 -0.59
C GLY A 114 9.50 1.11 0.71
N TYR A 115 8.31 1.33 1.26
CA TYR A 115 7.84 0.61 2.44
C TYR A 115 7.77 -0.90 2.18
N LEU A 116 7.21 -1.32 1.05
CA LEU A 116 7.11 -2.74 0.68
C LEU A 116 8.50 -3.39 0.59
N VAL A 117 9.45 -2.74 -0.08
CA VAL A 117 10.84 -3.25 -0.20
C VAL A 117 11.51 -3.42 1.17
N LEU A 118 11.24 -2.53 2.12
CA LEU A 118 11.78 -2.63 3.48
C LEU A 118 11.04 -3.65 4.34
N ALA A 119 9.72 -3.79 4.13
CA ALA A 119 8.87 -4.66 4.93
C ALA A 119 9.01 -6.13 4.54
N LEU A 120 9.14 -6.46 3.25
CA LEU A 120 9.22 -7.83 2.76
C LEU A 120 10.34 -8.66 3.40
N PRO A 121 11.61 -8.20 3.48
CA PRO A 121 12.67 -8.96 4.14
C PRO A 121 12.44 -9.16 5.63
N LYS A 122 11.79 -8.18 6.27
CA LYS A 122 11.42 -8.28 7.68
C LYS A 122 10.35 -9.34 7.88
N TRP A 123 9.25 -9.26 7.12
CA TRP A 123 8.16 -10.23 7.20
C TRP A 123 8.62 -11.65 6.88
N PHE A 124 9.46 -11.81 5.86
CA PHE A 124 10.05 -13.10 5.52
C PHE A 124 10.85 -13.69 6.69
N ARG A 125 11.69 -12.88 7.36
CA ARG A 125 12.45 -13.32 8.54
C ARG A 125 11.55 -13.66 9.72
N ASP A 126 10.49 -12.89 9.93
CA ASP A 126 9.54 -13.13 11.01
C ASP A 126 8.80 -14.45 10.80
N VAL A 127 8.37 -14.74 9.56
CA VAL A 127 7.70 -15.99 9.20
C VAL A 127 8.65 -17.20 9.28
N SER A 128 9.90 -17.06 8.82
CA SER A 128 10.90 -18.15 8.85
C SER A 128 11.29 -18.57 10.26
N ARG A 129 11.01 -17.76 11.28
CA ARG A 129 11.30 -18.05 12.69
C ARG A 129 10.12 -18.66 13.44
N LEU A 130 8.97 -18.82 12.79
CA LEU A 130 7.83 -19.47 13.41
C LEU A 130 8.14 -20.97 13.55
N PRO A 131 7.90 -21.58 14.71
CA PRO A 131 8.06 -23.03 14.90
C PRO A 131 7.06 -23.77 14.00
N ALA A 132 7.52 -24.84 13.37
CA ALA A 132 6.71 -25.71 12.53
C ALA A 132 5.58 -26.40 13.33
#